data_81057e8f009138b4e0fb09e3b0518f83
#
_entry.id   81057e8f009138b4e0fb09e3b0518f83
#
_cell.length_a   1.000
_cell.length_b   1.000
_cell.length_c   1.000
_cell.angle_alpha   90.00
_cell.angle_beta   90.00
_cell.angle_gamma   90.00
#
_symmetry.space_group_name_H-M   'P 1'
#
loop_
_entity.id
_entity.type
_entity.pdbx_description
1 polymer ?
#
loop_
_entity_poly.entity_id
_entity_poly.type
_entity_poly.pdbx_seq_one_letter_code
_entity_poly.pdbx_strand_id
1 'polypeptide(L)'
;MNRKWSLPIVALAGGALLWLGNTFGMKWALMALIGFGFGFTLSFSRFGIVFGWREMLTKRNSYYVRVHLLTIAIEILLFTAFLSFTHALFGDAMVGNVMAIGVPFIVGAFLFGIGMQLAGVCATGTLYCCGEGQPRFWLVLVCYGIGTLISNQFR
;
A
#
# COMPACT_ATOMS: atom_id res chain seq x y z
N MET A 1 0.14 1.23 -25.41
CA MET A 1 1.09 0.33 -24.71
C MET A 1 1.33 -0.86 -25.65
N ASN A 2 2.57 -1.00 -26.17
CA ASN A 2 2.87 -2.01 -27.19
C ASN A 2 2.78 -3.43 -26.60
N ARG A 3 1.84 -4.21 -27.07
CA ARG A 3 1.58 -5.62 -26.72
C ARG A 3 2.83 -6.54 -26.78
N LYS A 4 3.89 -6.10 -27.48
CA LYS A 4 5.15 -6.84 -27.63
C LYS A 4 6.02 -6.83 -26.36
N TRP A 5 5.85 -5.84 -25.46
CA TRP A 5 6.63 -5.71 -24.23
C TRP A 5 5.96 -6.32 -23.01
N SER A 6 4.66 -6.64 -23.08
CA SER A 6 3.93 -7.25 -21.96
C SER A 6 4.30 -8.72 -21.74
N LEU A 7 4.58 -9.46 -22.79
CA LEU A 7 4.96 -10.87 -22.70
C LEU A 7 6.26 -11.12 -21.91
N PRO A 8 7.40 -10.42 -22.21
CA PRO A 8 8.63 -10.64 -21.45
C PRO A 8 8.51 -10.19 -19.99
N ILE A 9 7.72 -9.15 -19.70
CA ILE A 9 7.53 -8.68 -18.31
C ILE A 9 6.73 -9.72 -17.49
N VAL A 10 5.67 -10.29 -18.07
CA VAL A 10 4.88 -11.34 -17.42
C VAL A 10 5.72 -12.62 -17.23
N ALA A 11 6.54 -12.98 -18.21
CA ALA A 11 7.44 -14.14 -18.12
C ALA A 11 8.52 -13.92 -17.03
N LEU A 12 9.11 -12.74 -16.92
CA LEU A 12 10.06 -12.40 -15.86
C LEU A 12 9.40 -12.41 -14.47
N ALA A 13 8.21 -11.87 -14.34
CA ALA A 13 7.46 -11.91 -13.08
C ALA A 13 7.11 -13.34 -12.67
N GLY A 14 6.64 -14.17 -13.61
CA GLY A 14 6.36 -15.58 -13.37
C GLY A 14 7.61 -16.39 -13.02
N GLY A 15 8.72 -16.15 -13.71
CA GLY A 15 10.01 -16.77 -13.42
C GLY A 15 10.56 -16.40 -12.03
N ALA A 16 10.44 -15.13 -11.64
CA ALA A 16 10.82 -14.65 -10.31
C ALA A 16 9.96 -15.29 -9.20
N LEU A 17 8.66 -15.44 -9.41
CA LEU A 17 7.75 -16.11 -8.48
C LEU A 17 8.10 -17.61 -8.30
N LEU A 18 8.40 -18.32 -9.38
CA LEU A 18 8.82 -19.71 -9.33
C LEU A 18 10.17 -19.86 -8.64
N TRP A 19 11.11 -18.97 -8.91
CA TRP A 19 12.44 -18.97 -8.25
C TRP A 19 12.33 -18.70 -6.75
N LEU A 20 11.50 -17.73 -6.34
CA LEU A 20 11.22 -17.45 -4.94
C LEU A 20 10.54 -18.64 -4.24
N GLY A 21 9.60 -19.32 -4.91
CA GLY A 21 8.94 -20.50 -4.37
C GLY A 21 9.89 -21.67 -4.11
N ASN A 22 10.88 -21.86 -4.98
CA ASN A 22 11.88 -22.94 -4.85
C ASN A 22 12.96 -22.64 -3.80
N THR A 23 13.37 -21.36 -3.65
CA THR A 23 14.47 -20.99 -2.74
C THR A 23 14.01 -20.68 -1.32
N PHE A 24 12.87 -20.02 -1.15
CA PHE A 24 12.39 -19.53 0.15
C PHE A 24 11.13 -20.25 0.67
N GLY A 25 10.54 -21.13 -0.13
CA GLY A 25 9.37 -21.90 0.25
C GLY A 25 8.03 -21.28 -0.21
N MET A 26 6.99 -22.12 -0.23
CA MET A 26 5.65 -21.82 -0.74
C MET A 26 5.00 -20.57 -0.12
N LYS A 27 5.27 -20.28 1.15
CA LYS A 27 4.71 -19.11 1.85
C LYS A 27 5.13 -17.79 1.20
N TRP A 28 6.40 -17.66 0.81
CA TRP A 28 6.93 -16.46 0.18
C TRP A 28 6.42 -16.27 -1.25
N ALA A 29 6.24 -17.36 -1.99
CA ALA A 29 5.64 -17.33 -3.33
C ALA A 29 4.18 -16.86 -3.28
N LEU A 30 3.39 -17.34 -2.32
CA LEU A 30 2.01 -16.88 -2.09
C LEU A 30 1.94 -15.40 -1.74
N MET A 31 2.81 -14.94 -0.83
CA MET A 31 2.89 -13.50 -0.47
C MET A 31 3.23 -12.63 -1.67
N ALA A 32 4.19 -13.05 -2.49
CA ALA A 32 4.58 -12.33 -3.71
C ALA A 32 3.46 -12.30 -4.75
N LEU A 33 2.71 -13.39 -4.91
CA LEU A 33 1.57 -13.48 -5.83
C LEU A 33 0.43 -12.56 -5.39
N ILE A 34 0.11 -12.55 -4.09
CA ILE A 34 -0.89 -11.63 -3.52
C ILE A 34 -0.45 -10.18 -3.70
N GLY A 35 0.82 -9.87 -3.42
CA GLY A 35 1.39 -8.53 -3.62
C GLY A 35 1.34 -8.07 -5.07
N PHE A 36 1.62 -8.96 -6.02
CA PHE A 36 1.52 -8.68 -7.45
C PHE A 36 0.07 -8.39 -7.87
N GLY A 37 -0.88 -9.22 -7.43
CA GLY A 37 -2.31 -9.01 -7.70
C GLY A 37 -2.82 -7.67 -7.13
N PHE A 38 -2.39 -7.35 -5.91
CA PHE A 38 -2.72 -6.09 -5.26
C PHE A 38 -2.15 -4.88 -6.02
N GLY A 39 -0.87 -4.94 -6.42
CA GLY A 39 -0.22 -3.90 -7.22
C GLY A 39 -0.89 -3.69 -8.58
N PHE A 40 -1.27 -4.78 -9.25
CA PHE A 40 -2.00 -4.71 -10.52
C PHE A 40 -3.36 -4.03 -10.36
N THR A 41 -4.13 -4.41 -9.34
CA THR A 41 -5.45 -3.83 -9.05
C THR A 41 -5.35 -2.34 -8.75
N LEU A 42 -4.36 -1.91 -7.95
CA LEU A 42 -4.13 -0.51 -7.63
C LEU A 42 -3.73 0.31 -8.86
N SER A 43 -2.85 -0.23 -9.71
CA SER A 43 -2.44 0.43 -10.95
C SER A 43 -3.61 0.62 -11.92
N PHE A 44 -4.45 -0.41 -12.03
CA PHE A 44 -5.62 -0.37 -12.93
C PHE A 44 -6.72 0.57 -12.43
N SER A 45 -7.02 0.54 -11.14
CA SER A 45 -8.09 1.35 -10.56
C SER A 45 -7.73 2.83 -10.43
N ARG A 46 -6.43 3.17 -10.42
CA ARG A 46 -5.92 4.54 -10.10
C ARG A 46 -6.55 5.13 -8.85
N PHE A 47 -6.96 4.26 -7.94
CA PHE A 47 -7.67 4.62 -6.73
C PHE A 47 -6.67 5.14 -5.70
N GLY A 48 -6.70 6.45 -5.46
CA GLY A 48 -5.80 7.10 -4.50
C GLY A 48 -6.54 8.07 -3.58
N ILE A 49 -6.26 7.98 -2.27
CA ILE A 49 -6.81 8.87 -1.24
C ILE A 49 -6.58 10.34 -1.63
N VAL A 50 -5.36 10.68 -2.02
CA VAL A 50 -4.96 12.06 -2.35
C VAL A 50 -5.77 12.60 -3.52
N PHE A 51 -6.03 11.77 -4.53
CA PHE A 51 -6.85 12.15 -5.68
C PHE A 51 -8.29 12.47 -5.25
N GLY A 52 -8.88 11.65 -4.40
CA GLY A 52 -10.23 11.84 -3.91
C GLY A 52 -10.41 13.15 -3.12
N TRP A 53 -9.46 13.44 -2.22
CA TRP A 53 -9.47 14.68 -1.45
C TRP A 53 -9.26 15.92 -2.32
N ARG A 54 -8.34 15.85 -3.27
CA ARG A 54 -8.09 16.95 -4.21
C ARG A 54 -9.31 17.24 -5.09
N GLU A 55 -9.97 16.20 -5.59
CA GLU A 55 -11.21 16.33 -6.39
C GLU A 55 -12.35 16.96 -5.57
N MET A 56 -12.48 16.55 -4.30
CA MET A 56 -13.48 17.13 -3.38
C MET A 56 -13.23 18.62 -3.15
N LEU A 57 -11.98 19.02 -2.90
CA LEU A 57 -11.64 20.42 -2.64
C LEU A 57 -11.75 21.29 -3.90
N THR A 58 -11.40 20.76 -5.08
CA THR A 58 -11.35 21.54 -6.34
C THR A 58 -12.69 21.58 -7.03
N LYS A 59 -13.42 20.46 -7.09
CA LYS A 59 -14.67 20.33 -7.85
C LYS A 59 -15.90 20.12 -6.97
N ARG A 60 -15.76 20.15 -5.64
CA ARG A 60 -16.83 19.86 -4.67
C ARG A 60 -17.52 18.49 -4.88
N ASN A 61 -16.83 17.55 -5.51
CA ASN A 61 -17.35 16.21 -5.77
C ASN A 61 -16.92 15.24 -4.67
N SER A 62 -17.84 14.92 -3.76
CA SER A 62 -17.59 14.05 -2.61
C SER A 62 -17.66 12.55 -2.95
N TYR A 63 -17.94 12.17 -4.19
CA TYR A 63 -18.14 10.78 -4.59
C TYR A 63 -16.95 9.89 -4.22
N TYR A 64 -15.74 10.30 -4.60
CA TYR A 64 -14.51 9.53 -4.33
C TYR A 64 -14.24 9.35 -2.83
N VAL A 65 -14.49 10.40 -2.04
CA VAL A 65 -14.29 10.35 -0.58
C VAL A 65 -15.30 9.39 0.07
N ARG A 66 -16.57 9.42 -0.37
CA ARG A 66 -17.59 8.48 0.13
C ARG A 66 -17.25 7.03 -0.19
N VAL A 67 -16.84 6.75 -1.42
CA VAL A 67 -16.42 5.41 -1.83
C VAL A 67 -15.23 4.96 -0.99
N HIS A 68 -14.27 5.84 -0.75
CA HIS A 68 -13.08 5.52 0.04
C HIS A 68 -13.43 5.21 1.50
N LEU A 69 -14.28 6.02 2.14
CA LEU A 69 -14.75 5.77 3.50
C LEU A 69 -15.53 4.45 3.60
N LEU A 70 -16.34 4.13 2.60
CA LEU A 70 -17.05 2.87 2.53
C LEU A 70 -16.10 1.68 2.39
N THR A 71 -15.06 1.80 1.57
CA THR A 71 -14.03 0.78 1.43
C THR A 71 -13.32 0.53 2.77
N ILE A 72 -12.90 1.59 3.47
CA ILE A 72 -12.27 1.47 4.80
C ILE A 72 -13.23 0.81 5.80
N ALA A 73 -14.50 1.17 5.80
CA ALA A 73 -15.48 0.54 6.70
C ALA A 73 -15.62 -0.96 6.44
N ILE A 74 -15.67 -1.38 5.18
CA ILE A 74 -15.72 -2.79 4.79
C ILE A 74 -14.43 -3.51 5.20
N GLU A 75 -13.27 -2.89 4.97
CA GLU A 75 -11.97 -3.46 5.37
C GLU A 75 -11.90 -3.70 6.88
N ILE A 76 -12.32 -2.74 7.70
CA ILE A 76 -12.37 -2.87 9.16
C ILE A 76 -13.28 -4.03 9.58
N LEU A 77 -14.48 -4.11 8.98
CA LEU A 77 -15.43 -5.19 9.29
C LEU A 77 -14.86 -6.57 8.92
N LEU A 78 -14.28 -6.71 7.72
CA LEU A 78 -13.68 -7.96 7.26
C LEU A 78 -12.48 -8.34 8.12
N PHE A 79 -11.62 -7.39 8.44
CA PHE A 79 -10.43 -7.65 9.25
C PHE A 79 -10.78 -8.05 10.68
N THR A 80 -11.77 -7.39 11.30
CA THR A 80 -12.27 -7.74 12.63
C THR A 80 -12.89 -9.13 12.63
N ALA A 81 -13.71 -9.46 11.63
CA ALA A 81 -14.29 -10.79 11.48
C ALA A 81 -13.20 -11.85 11.31
N PHE A 82 -12.20 -11.61 10.44
CA PHE A 82 -11.10 -12.54 10.20
C PHE A 82 -10.27 -12.79 11.46
N LEU A 83 -9.92 -11.74 12.21
CA LEU A 83 -9.21 -11.86 13.49
C LEU A 83 -9.99 -12.69 14.52
N SER A 84 -11.30 -12.45 14.61
CA SER A 84 -12.17 -13.22 15.53
C SER A 84 -12.22 -14.70 15.16
N PHE A 85 -12.32 -15.03 13.87
CA PHE A 85 -12.28 -16.40 13.39
C PHE A 85 -10.93 -17.07 13.62
N THR A 86 -9.83 -16.36 13.37
CA THR A 86 -8.47 -16.89 13.56
C THR A 86 -8.21 -17.17 15.05
N HIS A 87 -8.67 -16.30 15.94
CA HIS A 87 -8.59 -16.50 17.39
C HIS A 87 -9.36 -17.76 17.84
N ALA A 88 -10.54 -17.99 17.25
CA ALA A 88 -11.36 -19.16 17.60
C ALA A 88 -10.77 -20.49 17.09
N LEU A 89 -10.04 -20.47 15.96
CA LEU A 89 -9.55 -21.71 15.32
C LEU A 89 -8.14 -22.11 15.76
N PHE A 90 -7.25 -21.15 16.03
CA PHE A 90 -5.83 -21.42 16.30
C PHE A 90 -5.40 -21.18 17.75
N GLY A 91 -6.27 -20.65 18.61
CA GLY A 91 -6.01 -20.47 20.05
C GLY A 91 -4.91 -19.46 20.41
N ASP A 92 -4.13 -19.00 19.42
CA ASP A 92 -3.13 -17.98 19.60
C ASP A 92 -3.77 -16.60 19.43
N ALA A 93 -3.73 -15.79 20.48
CA ALA A 93 -4.15 -14.40 20.40
C ALA A 93 -3.21 -13.63 19.45
N MET A 94 -3.64 -13.43 18.21
CA MET A 94 -3.01 -12.42 17.35
C MET A 94 -3.28 -11.05 17.99
N VAL A 95 -2.38 -10.62 18.87
CA VAL A 95 -2.46 -9.31 19.51
C VAL A 95 -2.00 -8.30 18.47
N GLY A 96 -2.90 -7.42 18.06
CA GLY A 96 -2.55 -6.28 17.22
C GLY A 96 -1.44 -5.45 17.91
N ASN A 97 -0.43 -5.05 17.17
CA ASN A 97 0.63 -4.17 17.68
C ASN A 97 0.05 -2.79 18.00
N VAL A 98 -0.43 -2.62 19.22
CA VAL A 98 -1.02 -1.35 19.68
C VAL A 98 0.11 -0.46 20.18
N MET A 99 0.45 0.58 19.44
CA MET A 99 1.38 1.60 19.89
C MET A 99 0.66 2.70 20.66
N ALA A 100 1.31 3.19 21.72
CA ALA A 100 0.77 4.31 22.49
C ALA A 100 0.67 5.57 21.62
N ILE A 101 -0.51 6.17 21.60
CA ILE A 101 -0.77 7.43 20.87
C ILE A 101 -0.22 8.58 21.74
N GLY A 102 0.97 9.05 21.42
CA GLY A 102 1.63 10.18 22.09
C GLY A 102 1.74 11.41 21.19
N VAL A 103 2.22 12.51 21.74
CA VAL A 103 2.48 13.76 21.01
C VAL A 103 3.36 13.56 19.78
N PRO A 104 4.44 12.73 19.82
CA PRO A 104 5.25 12.44 18.63
C PRO A 104 4.46 11.80 17.49
N PHE A 105 3.46 10.97 17.81
CA PHE A 105 2.61 10.33 16.80
C PHE A 105 1.75 11.38 16.07
N ILE A 106 1.16 12.33 16.80
CA ILE A 106 0.31 13.38 16.21
C ILE A 106 1.14 14.28 15.28
N VAL A 107 2.32 14.71 15.74
CA VAL A 107 3.23 15.54 14.93
C VAL A 107 3.71 14.78 13.71
N GLY A 108 4.09 13.51 13.86
CA GLY A 108 4.51 12.65 12.75
C GLY A 108 3.41 12.44 11.71
N ALA A 109 2.18 12.18 12.16
CA ALA A 109 1.02 12.02 11.28
C ALA A 109 0.71 13.32 10.50
N PHE A 110 0.84 14.47 11.14
CA PHE A 110 0.64 15.76 10.48
C PHE A 110 1.70 16.03 9.39
N LEU A 111 2.98 15.82 9.72
CA LEU A 111 4.08 15.95 8.75
C LEU A 111 3.95 14.97 7.59
N PHE A 112 3.55 13.74 7.88
CA PHE A 112 3.28 12.73 6.87
C PHE A 112 2.15 13.16 5.93
N GLY A 113 1.06 13.72 6.48
CA GLY A 113 -0.06 14.24 5.69
C GLY A 113 0.35 15.36 4.74
N ILE A 114 1.19 16.30 5.20
CA ILE A 114 1.75 17.37 4.35
C ILE A 114 2.62 16.76 3.24
N GLY A 115 3.53 15.84 3.58
CA GLY A 115 4.40 15.16 2.62
C GLY A 115 3.61 14.41 1.55
N MET A 116 2.53 13.71 1.93
CA MET A 116 1.64 12.99 1.04
C MET A 116 0.93 13.93 0.05
N GLN A 117 0.49 15.10 0.50
CA GLN A 117 -0.13 16.11 -0.38
C GLN A 117 0.86 16.74 -1.35
N LEU A 118 2.09 17.00 -0.92
CA LEU A 118 3.17 17.50 -1.78
C LEU A 118 3.58 16.48 -2.85
N ALA A 119 3.68 15.20 -2.47
CA ALA A 119 3.98 14.11 -3.41
C ALA A 119 2.84 13.87 -4.40
N GLY A 120 1.59 14.20 -4.04
CA GLY A 120 0.39 13.99 -4.85
C GLY A 120 -0.12 12.55 -4.86
N VAL A 121 0.54 11.65 -4.10
CA VAL A 121 0.19 10.23 -3.96
C VAL A 121 0.51 9.73 -2.56
N CYS A 122 -0.13 8.64 -2.13
CA CYS A 122 0.23 7.95 -0.89
C CYS A 122 1.47 7.04 -1.09
N ALA A 123 2.00 6.46 -0.01
CA ALA A 123 3.17 5.59 -0.08
C ALA A 123 2.99 4.42 -1.07
N THR A 124 1.84 3.74 -1.01
CA THR A 124 1.49 2.67 -1.96
C THR A 124 1.34 3.21 -3.39
N GLY A 125 0.75 4.41 -3.53
CA GLY A 125 0.64 5.12 -4.79
C GLY A 125 2.00 5.43 -5.42
N THR A 126 2.99 5.79 -4.61
CA THR A 126 4.36 6.02 -5.06
C THR A 126 4.96 4.78 -5.69
N LEU A 127 4.75 3.59 -5.09
CA LEU A 127 5.27 2.33 -5.60
C LEU A 127 4.72 1.98 -6.99
N TYR A 128 3.41 2.03 -7.19
CA TYR A 128 2.86 1.72 -8.50
C TYR A 128 3.17 2.78 -9.55
N CYS A 129 3.24 4.08 -9.19
CA CYS A 129 3.65 5.14 -10.11
C CYS A 129 5.13 5.03 -10.51
N CYS A 130 6.00 4.55 -9.62
CA CYS A 130 7.38 4.18 -9.97
C CYS A 130 7.39 3.04 -10.99
N GLY A 131 6.53 2.03 -10.82
CA GLY A 131 6.35 0.93 -11.76
C GLY A 131 5.82 1.38 -13.14
N GLU A 132 5.03 2.45 -13.18
CA GLU A 132 4.57 3.08 -14.43
C GLU A 132 5.67 3.90 -15.14
N GLY A 133 6.87 4.01 -14.54
CA GLY A 133 8.03 4.68 -15.14
C GLY A 133 8.05 6.19 -14.98
N GLN A 134 7.35 6.76 -14.00
CA GLN A 134 7.37 8.19 -13.74
C GLN A 134 8.56 8.58 -12.84
N PRO A 135 9.59 9.31 -13.35
CA PRO A 135 10.86 9.50 -12.63
C PRO A 135 10.72 10.33 -11.34
N ARG A 136 9.74 11.22 -11.25
CA ARG A 136 9.50 12.04 -10.04
C ARG A 136 9.20 11.20 -8.79
N PHE A 137 8.56 10.04 -8.94
CA PHE A 137 8.20 9.18 -7.82
C PHE A 137 9.36 8.37 -7.27
N TRP A 138 10.44 8.19 -8.03
CA TRP A 138 11.68 7.61 -7.52
C TRP A 138 12.30 8.47 -6.43
N LEU A 139 12.29 9.79 -6.62
CA LEU A 139 12.76 10.72 -5.59
C LEU A 139 11.90 10.64 -4.32
N VAL A 140 10.56 10.58 -4.47
CA VAL A 140 9.64 10.44 -3.35
C VAL A 140 9.90 9.12 -2.60
N LEU A 141 10.14 8.02 -3.33
CA LEU A 141 10.43 6.71 -2.75
C LEU A 141 11.73 6.71 -1.94
N VAL A 142 12.78 7.35 -2.44
CA VAL A 142 14.06 7.51 -1.73
C VAL A 142 13.87 8.32 -0.44
N CYS A 143 13.16 9.46 -0.51
CA CYS A 143 12.86 10.27 0.67
C CYS A 143 12.04 9.49 1.70
N TYR A 144 11.06 8.69 1.25
CA TYR A 144 10.27 7.83 2.12
C TYR A 144 11.15 6.76 2.80
N GLY A 145 12.07 6.12 2.05
CA GLY A 145 13.04 5.16 2.58
C GLY A 145 13.95 5.77 3.65
N ILE A 146 14.49 6.95 3.39
CA ILE A 146 15.32 7.67 4.38
C ILE A 146 14.50 8.00 5.63
N GLY A 147 13.27 8.49 5.48
CA GLY A 147 12.38 8.80 6.60
C GLY A 147 12.09 7.58 7.48
N THR A 148 11.86 6.41 6.87
CA THR A 148 11.64 5.16 7.62
C THR A 148 12.88 4.68 8.35
N LEU A 149 14.07 4.83 7.77
CA LEU A 149 15.34 4.51 8.42
C LEU A 149 15.59 5.41 9.65
N ILE A 150 15.39 6.71 9.51
CA ILE A 150 15.52 7.67 10.62
C ILE A 150 14.53 7.31 11.73
N SER A 151 13.26 7.07 11.39
CA SER A 151 12.23 6.70 12.36
C SER A 151 12.58 5.43 13.15
N ASN A 152 13.21 4.45 12.50
CA ASN A 152 13.61 3.21 13.15
C ASN A 152 14.78 3.38 14.14
N GLN A 153 15.62 4.41 13.95
CA GLN A 153 16.73 4.71 14.87
C GLN A 153 16.26 5.36 16.19
N PHE A 154 15.08 6.01 16.17
CA PHE A 154 14.50 6.67 17.35
C PHE A 154 13.51 5.77 18.12
N ARG A 155 13.41 4.51 17.77
CA ARG A 155 12.60 3.50 18.44
C ARG A 155 13.46 2.65 19.39
#